data_e03a9db8cb667d8be74ebecc00193015
#
_entry.id   e03a9db8cb667d8be74ebecc00193015
#
_cell.length_a   1.000
_cell.length_b   1.000
_cell.length_c   1.000
_cell.angle_alpha   90.00
_cell.angle_beta   90.00
_cell.angle_gamma   90.00
#
_symmetry.space_group_name_H-M   'P 1'
#
loop_
_entity.id
_entity.type
_entity.pdbx_description
1 polymer ?
#
loop_
_entity_poly.entity_id
_entity_poly.type
_entity_poly.pdbx_seq_one_letter_code
_entity_poly.pdbx_strand_id
1 'polypeptide(L)'
;IFSPNGDGNKDVFAIEQSGSVEEKWSAEVVNAVGTTVRSFTWEDSAPDSFVWDGRADSGETVADGVYRYRISSRDRAGNSARAEVANIIVNTEATPVAIEISSSYFSPNGDGSFDTLELRPVVGITTGIEEWTLAVKNSEGRTVRTYGNTQVAPRTIAFDGVTDDRSVVDEGEYYADLTVRYSNGNVPTVTSPAFTVDLTPPVVAVQSDRSLFSPNGDGNLDSVTFFQETSSEERWVGTVRNDSGLAVRTFAWT
;
A
#
# COMPACT_ATOMS: atom_id res chain seq x y z
N ILE A 1 18.11 15.75 -1.37
CA ILE A 1 16.90 15.76 -0.54
C ILE A 1 17.00 14.68 0.53
N PHE A 2 16.54 14.98 1.74
CA PHE A 2 16.48 14.04 2.86
C PHE A 2 15.31 14.41 3.79
N SER A 3 14.91 13.48 4.67
CA SER A 3 13.75 13.62 5.56
C SER A 3 14.13 13.23 6.99
N PRO A 4 14.54 14.17 7.84
CA PRO A 4 14.92 13.90 9.22
C PRO A 4 13.69 13.64 10.10
N ASN A 5 12.89 12.62 9.77
CA ASN A 5 11.66 12.24 10.44
C ASN A 5 11.83 11.07 11.44
N GLY A 6 13.02 10.44 11.46
CA GLY A 6 13.38 9.37 12.39
C GLY A 6 12.88 7.99 12.00
N ASP A 7 12.53 7.76 10.72
CA ASP A 7 12.04 6.48 10.22
C ASP A 7 13.15 5.52 9.77
N GLY A 8 14.41 5.97 9.81
CA GLY A 8 15.59 5.21 9.38
C GLY A 8 15.93 5.36 7.91
N ASN A 9 15.17 6.14 7.14
CA ASN A 9 15.38 6.32 5.70
C ASN A 9 15.72 7.77 5.37
N LYS A 10 16.94 8.03 4.87
CA LYS A 10 17.42 9.37 4.53
C LYS A 10 17.24 10.41 5.64
N ASP A 11 17.40 10.01 6.90
CA ASP A 11 17.29 10.89 8.07
C ASP A 11 18.44 11.88 8.17
N VAL A 12 19.51 11.65 7.44
CA VAL A 12 20.74 12.47 7.48
C VAL A 12 21.20 12.85 6.10
N PHE A 13 21.88 13.99 5.99
CA PHE A 13 22.57 14.43 4.78
C PHE A 13 24.07 14.29 4.98
N ALA A 14 24.72 13.43 4.19
CA ALA A 14 26.15 13.25 4.21
C ALA A 14 26.83 14.40 3.46
N ILE A 15 27.87 14.97 4.05
CA ILE A 15 28.69 16.04 3.50
C ILE A 15 30.12 15.49 3.39
N GLU A 16 30.65 15.47 2.17
CA GLU A 16 32.06 15.15 1.90
C GLU A 16 32.83 16.44 1.61
N GLN A 17 33.98 16.59 2.20
CA GLN A 17 34.79 17.78 2.09
C GLN A 17 36.29 17.43 2.22
N SER A 18 37.15 18.30 1.73
CA SER A 18 38.58 18.20 1.96
C SER A 18 39.20 19.60 2.13
N GLY A 19 40.19 19.72 2.99
CA GLY A 19 40.83 20.97 3.27
C GLY A 19 42.27 20.78 3.74
N SER A 20 43.06 21.86 3.69
CA SER A 20 44.41 21.92 4.30
C SER A 20 44.32 21.90 5.83
N VAL A 21 45.44 21.68 6.47
CA VAL A 21 45.56 21.86 7.92
C VAL A 21 45.66 23.36 8.21
N GLU A 22 44.66 23.88 8.94
CA GLU A 22 44.55 25.28 9.35
C GLU A 22 44.24 25.38 10.83
N GLU A 23 44.52 26.51 11.45
CA GLU A 23 44.24 26.70 12.89
C GLU A 23 42.78 26.46 13.23
N LYS A 24 41.86 26.84 12.34
CA LYS A 24 40.45 26.70 12.56
C LYS A 24 39.64 26.64 11.28
N TRP A 25 38.74 25.67 11.16
CA TRP A 25 37.68 25.61 10.16
C TRP A 25 36.34 25.97 10.82
N SER A 26 35.56 26.79 10.13
CA SER A 26 34.18 27.12 10.55
C SER A 26 33.22 26.81 9.43
N ALA A 27 32.11 26.15 9.78
CA ALA A 27 31.06 25.87 8.81
C ALA A 27 29.69 26.18 9.39
N GLU A 28 28.76 26.44 8.51
CA GLU A 28 27.39 26.76 8.85
C GLU A 28 26.41 26.14 7.85
N VAL A 29 25.24 25.73 8.32
CA VAL A 29 24.08 25.49 7.48
C VAL A 29 23.19 26.71 7.55
N VAL A 30 22.84 27.27 6.39
CA VAL A 30 21.98 28.45 6.28
C VAL A 30 20.72 28.11 5.50
N ASN A 31 19.60 28.72 5.89
CA ASN A 31 18.33 28.60 5.19
C ASN A 31 18.29 29.47 3.91
N ALA A 32 17.18 29.43 3.18
CA ALA A 32 17.00 30.16 1.92
C ALA A 32 17.15 31.69 2.03
N VAL A 33 16.88 32.26 3.21
CA VAL A 33 17.00 33.70 3.46
C VAL A 33 18.38 34.08 4.03
N GLY A 34 19.30 33.10 4.21
CA GLY A 34 20.66 33.32 4.66
C GLY A 34 20.84 33.30 6.19
N THR A 35 19.82 32.88 6.95
CA THR A 35 19.93 32.75 8.41
C THR A 35 20.66 31.44 8.72
N THR A 36 21.70 31.48 9.57
CA THR A 36 22.41 30.31 10.07
C THR A 36 21.48 29.54 11.03
N VAL A 37 21.29 28.25 10.75
CA VAL A 37 20.50 27.33 11.58
C VAL A 37 21.39 26.37 12.37
N ARG A 38 22.54 25.99 11.81
CA ARG A 38 23.49 25.09 12.45
C ARG A 38 24.92 25.55 12.21
N SER A 39 25.76 25.48 13.24
CA SER A 39 27.17 25.86 13.21
C SER A 39 28.07 24.70 13.57
N PHE A 40 29.23 24.63 12.92
CA PHE A 40 30.27 23.64 13.17
C PHE A 40 31.62 24.33 13.27
N THR A 41 32.49 23.79 14.10
CA THR A 41 33.86 24.29 14.24
C THR A 41 34.81 23.14 14.47
N TRP A 42 35.95 23.17 13.78
CA TRP A 42 37.02 22.19 13.92
C TRP A 42 38.37 22.93 14.04
N GLU A 43 39.24 22.36 14.88
CA GLU A 43 40.61 22.81 15.03
C GLU A 43 41.52 21.90 14.16
N ASP A 44 42.62 22.45 13.66
CA ASP A 44 43.62 21.84 12.81
C ASP A 44 43.08 21.40 11.42
N SER A 45 42.07 20.52 11.35
CA SER A 45 41.49 20.10 10.09
C SER A 45 40.00 19.80 10.23
N ALA A 46 39.23 20.16 9.22
CA ALA A 46 37.83 19.69 9.11
C ALA A 46 37.82 18.19 8.76
N PRO A 47 36.85 17.40 9.25
CA PRO A 47 36.74 16.00 8.87
C PRO A 47 36.45 15.87 7.37
N ASP A 48 36.96 14.81 6.73
CA ASP A 48 36.72 14.56 5.31
C ASP A 48 35.26 14.27 5.01
N SER A 49 34.51 13.75 6.01
CA SER A 49 33.06 13.56 5.91
C SER A 49 32.39 13.73 7.27
N PHE A 50 31.17 14.24 7.26
CA PHE A 50 30.28 14.25 8.40
C PHE A 50 28.82 14.26 7.93
N VAL A 51 27.89 14.08 8.86
CA VAL A 51 26.46 14.06 8.56
C VAL A 51 25.75 15.22 9.28
N TRP A 52 24.80 15.83 8.60
CA TRP A 52 23.85 16.74 9.21
C TRP A 52 22.48 16.00 9.36
N ASP A 53 22.00 15.97 10.57
CA ASP A 53 20.76 15.30 10.99
C ASP A 53 19.51 16.19 10.83
N GLY A 54 19.60 17.29 10.12
CA GLY A 54 18.49 18.24 9.96
C GLY A 54 18.14 19.04 11.22
N ARG A 55 19.02 19.04 12.25
CA ARG A 55 18.76 19.79 13.48
C ARG A 55 19.53 21.12 13.49
N ALA A 56 18.86 22.12 14.06
CA ALA A 56 19.44 23.42 14.37
C ALA A 56 20.37 23.35 15.59
N ASP A 57 21.08 24.45 15.89
CA ASP A 57 21.87 24.60 17.13
C ASP A 57 21.01 24.48 18.40
N SER A 58 19.71 24.78 18.33
CA SER A 58 18.74 24.56 19.42
C SER A 58 18.46 23.06 19.68
N GLY A 59 18.83 22.15 18.79
CA GLY A 59 18.50 20.72 18.84
C GLY A 59 17.17 20.38 18.20
N GLU A 60 16.37 21.36 17.79
CA GLU A 60 15.10 21.15 17.09
C GLU A 60 15.33 20.84 15.61
N THR A 61 14.45 20.02 15.00
CA THR A 61 14.46 19.78 13.56
C THR A 61 14.12 21.07 12.82
N VAL A 62 14.90 21.40 11.81
CA VAL A 62 14.66 22.60 10.99
C VAL A 62 13.37 22.44 10.15
N ALA A 63 12.78 23.55 9.74
CA ALA A 63 11.61 23.52 8.85
C ALA A 63 11.95 22.94 7.47
N ASP A 64 10.96 22.38 6.79
CA ASP A 64 11.08 21.99 5.40
C ASP A 64 11.50 23.16 4.54
N GLY A 65 12.43 22.93 3.60
CA GLY A 65 12.96 23.97 2.75
C GLY A 65 14.31 23.67 2.14
N VAL A 66 14.89 24.69 1.53
CA VAL A 66 16.21 24.62 0.87
C VAL A 66 17.27 25.24 1.76
N TYR A 67 18.35 24.51 1.95
CA TYR A 67 19.48 24.89 2.78
C TYR A 67 20.77 24.88 1.97
N ARG A 68 21.79 25.52 2.53
CA ARG A 68 23.15 25.52 1.98
C ARG A 68 24.12 25.28 3.14
N TYR A 69 25.08 24.44 2.90
CA TYR A 69 26.23 24.27 3.76
C TYR A 69 27.38 25.11 3.25
N ARG A 70 28.03 25.87 4.11
CA ARG A 70 29.22 26.68 3.80
C ARG A 70 30.30 26.35 4.78
N ILE A 71 31.52 26.22 4.28
CA ILE A 71 32.72 26.04 5.08
C ILE A 71 33.75 27.08 4.71
N SER A 72 34.49 27.58 5.68
CA SER A 72 35.59 28.53 5.44
C SER A 72 36.68 28.39 6.48
N SER A 73 37.88 28.76 6.07
CA SER A 73 39.01 28.96 6.96
C SER A 73 39.82 30.20 6.54
N ARG A 74 40.63 30.68 7.44
CA ARG A 74 41.62 31.76 7.20
C ARG A 74 42.91 31.39 7.84
N ASP A 75 43.99 31.41 7.04
CA ASP A 75 45.35 31.17 7.52
C ASP A 75 45.92 32.37 8.32
N ARG A 76 47.12 32.18 8.93
CA ARG A 76 47.81 33.23 9.67
C ARG A 76 48.29 34.38 8.81
N ALA A 77 48.45 34.18 7.48
CA ALA A 77 48.82 35.21 6.55
C ALA A 77 47.61 36.04 6.07
N GLY A 78 46.40 35.63 6.44
CA GLY A 78 45.16 36.32 6.09
C GLY A 78 44.47 35.77 4.81
N ASN A 79 45.02 34.72 4.17
CA ASN A 79 44.37 34.09 3.03
C ASN A 79 43.15 33.32 3.48
N SER A 80 42.08 33.32 2.67
CA SER A 80 40.82 32.64 2.99
C SER A 80 40.48 31.56 1.98
N ALA A 81 40.06 30.41 2.49
CA ALA A 81 39.43 29.33 1.72
C ALA A 81 37.95 29.29 1.99
N ARG A 82 37.14 28.93 0.98
CA ARG A 82 35.69 28.77 1.11
C ARG A 82 35.20 27.67 0.16
N ALA A 83 34.19 26.93 0.64
CA ALA A 83 33.41 26.00 -0.20
C ALA A 83 31.93 26.02 0.21
N GLU A 84 31.06 25.64 -0.70
CA GLU A 84 29.61 25.60 -0.47
C GLU A 84 29.01 24.35 -1.15
N VAL A 85 28.07 23.71 -0.44
CA VAL A 85 27.13 22.75 -0.99
C VAL A 85 25.76 23.41 -0.96
N ALA A 86 25.20 23.67 -2.14
CA ALA A 86 23.88 24.30 -2.29
C ALA A 86 22.78 23.27 -2.52
N ASN A 87 21.53 23.71 -2.44
CA ASN A 87 20.33 22.93 -2.75
C ASN A 87 20.17 21.66 -1.89
N ILE A 88 20.53 21.74 -0.61
CA ILE A 88 20.19 20.71 0.38
C ILE A 88 18.70 20.88 0.69
N ILE A 89 17.88 19.90 0.34
CA ILE A 89 16.43 19.97 0.53
C ILE A 89 16.07 19.12 1.74
N VAL A 90 15.45 19.74 2.74
CA VAL A 90 14.75 19.09 3.85
C VAL A 90 13.28 19.00 3.48
N ASN A 91 12.70 17.80 3.52
CA ASN A 91 11.28 17.57 3.29
C ASN A 91 10.80 16.42 4.20
N THR A 92 10.04 16.79 5.22
CA THR A 92 9.41 15.86 6.20
C THR A 92 7.91 15.70 5.95
N GLU A 93 7.40 16.19 4.79
CA GLU A 93 5.99 16.11 4.44
C GLU A 93 5.49 14.67 4.50
N ALA A 94 4.39 14.47 5.23
CA ALA A 94 3.75 13.16 5.32
C ALA A 94 3.22 12.73 3.95
N THR A 95 3.48 11.48 3.57
CA THR A 95 3.06 10.88 2.31
C THR A 95 2.04 9.77 2.57
N PRO A 96 0.78 10.12 2.93
CA PRO A 96 -0.22 9.14 3.29
C PRO A 96 -0.58 8.26 2.10
N VAL A 97 -0.71 6.96 2.37
CA VAL A 97 -1.18 5.95 1.41
C VAL A 97 -2.33 5.15 2.02
N ALA A 98 -3.24 4.69 1.19
CA ALA A 98 -4.31 3.77 1.56
C ALA A 98 -4.55 2.78 0.42
N ILE A 99 -5.28 1.71 0.70
CA ILE A 99 -5.71 0.74 -0.29
C ILE A 99 -7.16 0.34 0.01
N GLU A 100 -7.99 0.41 -1.01
CA GLU A 100 -9.38 -0.02 -0.97
C GLU A 100 -9.55 -1.28 -1.81
N ILE A 101 -10.55 -2.09 -1.50
CA ILE A 101 -10.93 -3.30 -2.24
C ILE A 101 -12.38 -3.20 -2.71
N SER A 102 -12.70 -3.77 -3.86
CA SER A 102 -14.06 -3.73 -4.41
C SER A 102 -15.04 -4.67 -3.71
N SER A 103 -14.53 -5.75 -3.12
CA SER A 103 -15.32 -6.78 -2.42
C SER A 103 -14.47 -7.49 -1.39
N SER A 104 -15.10 -8.03 -0.34
CA SER A 104 -14.45 -8.93 0.62
C SER A 104 -14.41 -10.40 0.18
N TYR A 105 -15.06 -10.74 -0.93
CA TYR A 105 -15.07 -12.08 -1.53
C TYR A 105 -14.90 -11.99 -3.03
N PHE A 106 -14.18 -12.94 -3.63
CA PHE A 106 -14.15 -13.15 -5.07
C PHE A 106 -13.85 -14.61 -5.41
N SER A 107 -14.22 -15.03 -6.61
CA SER A 107 -14.18 -16.43 -7.05
C SER A 107 -13.58 -16.50 -8.45
N PRO A 108 -12.25 -16.60 -8.59
CA PRO A 108 -11.59 -16.64 -9.90
C PRO A 108 -11.72 -18.01 -10.58
N ASN A 109 -12.97 -18.46 -10.83
CA ASN A 109 -13.31 -19.75 -11.42
C ASN A 109 -13.61 -19.67 -12.92
N GLY A 110 -13.68 -18.46 -13.49
CA GLY A 110 -13.90 -18.22 -14.92
C GLY A 110 -15.36 -18.32 -15.38
N ASP A 111 -16.33 -18.22 -14.47
CA ASP A 111 -17.76 -18.29 -14.79
C ASP A 111 -18.38 -16.93 -15.16
N GLY A 112 -17.63 -15.84 -15.08
CA GLY A 112 -18.05 -14.48 -15.38
C GLY A 112 -18.63 -13.72 -14.17
N SER A 113 -18.63 -14.32 -12.96
CA SER A 113 -19.14 -13.73 -11.73
C SER A 113 -18.05 -13.62 -10.69
N PHE A 114 -17.72 -12.39 -10.27
CA PHE A 114 -16.69 -12.15 -9.24
C PHE A 114 -15.30 -12.77 -9.55
N ASP A 115 -14.97 -12.95 -10.83
CA ASP A 115 -13.68 -13.51 -11.26
C ASP A 115 -12.48 -12.60 -11.00
N THR A 116 -12.72 -11.33 -10.69
CA THR A 116 -11.66 -10.35 -10.41
C THR A 116 -11.99 -9.51 -9.19
N LEU A 117 -10.96 -9.20 -8.40
CA LEU A 117 -10.99 -8.24 -7.32
C LEU A 117 -10.27 -6.96 -7.74
N GLU A 118 -10.92 -5.81 -7.62
CA GLU A 118 -10.23 -4.54 -7.82
C GLU A 118 -9.54 -4.09 -6.54
N LEU A 119 -8.23 -3.92 -6.62
CA LEU A 119 -7.37 -3.29 -5.62
C LEU A 119 -7.16 -1.83 -6.05
N ARG A 120 -7.50 -0.88 -5.18
CA ARG A 120 -7.47 0.56 -5.50
C ARG A 120 -6.47 1.27 -4.61
N PRO A 121 -5.20 1.42 -5.07
CA PRO A 121 -4.22 2.23 -4.36
C PRO A 121 -4.66 3.70 -4.29
N VAL A 122 -4.60 4.29 -3.10
CA VAL A 122 -4.83 5.71 -2.86
C VAL A 122 -3.52 6.31 -2.37
N VAL A 123 -2.91 7.13 -3.22
CA VAL A 123 -1.63 7.78 -2.95
C VAL A 123 -1.86 9.28 -2.88
N GLY A 124 -1.72 9.86 -1.68
CA GLY A 124 -2.03 11.27 -1.42
C GLY A 124 -1.08 12.23 -2.12
N ILE A 125 0.21 11.92 -2.14
CA ILE A 125 1.26 12.70 -2.82
C ILE A 125 1.82 11.89 -3.98
N THR A 126 1.67 12.39 -5.19
CA THR A 126 2.14 11.70 -6.41
C THR A 126 3.48 12.20 -6.94
N THR A 127 3.99 13.31 -6.39
CA THR A 127 5.31 13.86 -6.73
C THR A 127 6.41 13.20 -5.91
N GLY A 128 7.55 12.96 -6.53
CA GLY A 128 8.71 12.37 -5.87
C GLY A 128 8.64 10.86 -5.63
N ILE A 129 7.67 10.16 -6.21
CA ILE A 129 7.63 8.70 -6.18
C ILE A 129 8.80 8.16 -7.00
N GLU A 130 9.62 7.31 -6.39
CA GLU A 130 10.70 6.56 -7.05
C GLU A 130 10.19 5.18 -7.48
N GLU A 131 9.38 4.54 -6.63
CA GLU A 131 8.87 3.19 -6.84
C GLU A 131 7.62 2.95 -5.98
N TRP A 132 6.74 2.10 -6.45
CA TRP A 132 5.68 1.54 -5.63
C TRP A 132 5.58 0.03 -5.87
N THR A 133 5.12 -0.69 -4.87
CA THR A 133 4.88 -2.13 -4.91
C THR A 133 3.57 -2.44 -4.20
N LEU A 134 2.74 -3.27 -4.82
CA LEU A 134 1.56 -3.86 -4.20
C LEU A 134 1.72 -5.37 -4.22
N ALA A 135 1.84 -5.97 -3.04
CA ALA A 135 2.03 -7.40 -2.87
C ALA A 135 0.77 -8.04 -2.29
N VAL A 136 0.13 -8.93 -3.05
CA VAL A 136 -0.96 -9.78 -2.55
C VAL A 136 -0.34 -10.94 -1.78
N LYS A 137 -0.84 -11.18 -0.56
CA LYS A 137 -0.31 -12.18 0.36
C LYS A 137 -1.43 -13.06 0.90
N ASN A 138 -1.12 -14.32 1.17
CA ASN A 138 -2.01 -15.22 1.88
C ASN A 138 -1.98 -14.99 3.40
N SER A 139 -2.82 -15.67 4.15
CA SER A 139 -2.91 -15.58 5.61
C SER A 139 -1.61 -15.90 6.35
N GLU A 140 -0.68 -16.64 5.73
CA GLU A 140 0.65 -16.94 6.27
C GLU A 140 1.68 -15.83 6.00
N GLY A 141 1.29 -14.76 5.28
CA GLY A 141 2.16 -13.66 4.89
C GLY A 141 3.02 -13.93 3.66
N ARG A 142 2.82 -15.06 2.97
CA ARG A 142 3.54 -15.39 1.73
C ARG A 142 2.96 -14.57 0.57
N THR A 143 3.82 -13.85 -0.14
CA THR A 143 3.46 -13.13 -1.36
C THR A 143 3.11 -14.13 -2.47
N VAL A 144 1.93 -13.96 -3.08
CA VAL A 144 1.44 -14.76 -4.22
C VAL A 144 1.46 -13.97 -5.53
N ARG A 145 1.24 -12.65 -5.47
CA ARG A 145 1.28 -11.78 -6.65
C ARG A 145 1.89 -10.44 -6.30
N THR A 146 2.72 -9.91 -7.20
CA THR A 146 3.35 -8.61 -7.05
C THR A 146 3.04 -7.72 -8.24
N TYR A 147 2.62 -6.51 -7.97
CA TYR A 147 2.50 -5.41 -8.93
C TYR A 147 3.45 -4.29 -8.52
N GLY A 148 4.05 -3.61 -9.47
CA GLY A 148 4.92 -2.50 -9.14
C GLY A 148 5.49 -1.81 -10.37
N ASN A 149 5.92 -0.57 -10.17
CA ASN A 149 6.55 0.24 -11.21
C ASN A 149 7.26 1.45 -10.59
N THR A 150 8.08 2.13 -11.39
CA THR A 150 8.70 3.43 -11.10
C THR A 150 7.83 4.64 -11.51
N GLN A 151 6.62 4.39 -12.00
CA GLN A 151 5.63 5.42 -12.34
C GLN A 151 4.61 5.56 -11.22
N VAL A 152 3.68 6.52 -11.37
CA VAL A 152 2.56 6.68 -10.44
C VAL A 152 1.71 5.41 -10.42
N ALA A 153 1.30 4.96 -9.23
CA ALA A 153 0.42 3.81 -9.07
C ALA A 153 -0.90 4.02 -9.83
N PRO A 154 -1.41 3.02 -10.55
CA PRO A 154 -2.69 3.12 -11.23
C PRO A 154 -3.82 3.24 -10.20
N ARG A 155 -4.94 3.83 -10.60
CA ARG A 155 -6.12 3.97 -9.72
C ARG A 155 -6.76 2.64 -9.36
N THR A 156 -6.61 1.64 -10.24
CA THR A 156 -7.19 0.31 -10.06
C THR A 156 -6.25 -0.73 -10.62
N ILE A 157 -6.07 -1.81 -9.87
CA ILE A 157 -5.35 -3.02 -10.27
C ILE A 157 -6.36 -4.16 -10.16
N ALA A 158 -6.61 -4.85 -11.27
CA ALA A 158 -7.44 -6.04 -11.27
C ALA A 158 -6.59 -7.25 -10.85
N PHE A 159 -6.94 -7.89 -9.76
CA PHE A 159 -6.39 -9.17 -9.33
C PHE A 159 -7.35 -10.27 -9.78
N ASP A 160 -6.87 -11.13 -10.67
CA ASP A 160 -7.60 -12.22 -11.31
C ASP A 160 -7.38 -13.58 -10.62
N GLY A 161 -6.81 -13.58 -9.42
CA GLY A 161 -6.47 -14.80 -8.71
C GLY A 161 -5.28 -15.57 -9.29
N VAL A 162 -4.55 -15.01 -10.25
CA VAL A 162 -3.36 -15.65 -10.84
C VAL A 162 -2.11 -15.16 -10.13
N THR A 163 -1.28 -16.10 -9.66
CA THR A 163 -0.02 -15.84 -8.97
C THR A 163 1.10 -15.42 -9.93
N ASP A 164 2.25 -15.03 -9.40
CA ASP A 164 3.42 -14.67 -10.22
C ASP A 164 3.98 -15.87 -11.02
N ASP A 165 3.79 -17.10 -10.52
CA ASP A 165 4.17 -18.34 -11.24
C ASP A 165 3.08 -18.86 -12.18
N ARG A 166 1.99 -18.10 -12.38
CA ARG A 166 0.85 -18.38 -13.26
C ARG A 166 -0.05 -19.53 -12.79
N SER A 167 -0.03 -19.90 -11.52
CA SER A 167 -1.02 -20.77 -10.92
C SER A 167 -2.22 -19.94 -10.42
N VAL A 168 -3.35 -20.59 -10.21
CA VAL A 168 -4.51 -19.99 -9.53
C VAL A 168 -4.24 -20.08 -8.02
N VAL A 169 -4.62 -19.04 -7.28
CA VAL A 169 -4.53 -19.03 -5.82
C VAL A 169 -5.45 -20.09 -5.21
N ASP A 170 -5.06 -20.63 -4.06
CA ASP A 170 -5.90 -21.54 -3.28
C ASP A 170 -7.04 -20.78 -2.60
N GLU A 171 -8.08 -21.50 -2.18
CA GLU A 171 -9.12 -20.94 -1.30
C GLU A 171 -8.52 -20.47 0.01
N GLY A 172 -9.07 -19.37 0.54
CA GLY A 172 -8.63 -18.84 1.82
C GLY A 172 -8.62 -17.33 1.90
N GLU A 173 -8.07 -16.82 2.98
CA GLU A 173 -7.98 -15.40 3.27
C GLU A 173 -6.67 -14.80 2.74
N TYR A 174 -6.81 -13.63 2.14
CA TYR A 174 -5.72 -12.86 1.53
C TYR A 174 -5.82 -11.38 1.93
N TYR A 175 -4.73 -10.68 1.75
CA TYR A 175 -4.64 -9.22 1.88
C TYR A 175 -3.59 -8.66 0.92
N ALA A 176 -3.57 -7.36 0.73
CA ALA A 176 -2.59 -6.70 -0.10
C ALA A 176 -1.83 -5.63 0.68
N ASP A 177 -0.50 -5.62 0.58
CA ASP A 177 0.36 -4.57 1.11
C ASP A 177 0.77 -3.62 -0.01
N LEU A 178 0.50 -2.33 0.16
CA LEU A 178 0.99 -1.26 -0.70
C LEU A 178 2.16 -0.57 -0.03
N THR A 179 3.30 -0.53 -0.69
CA THR A 179 4.49 0.24 -0.28
C THR A 179 4.81 1.25 -1.36
N VAL A 180 5.05 2.50 -0.98
CA VAL A 180 5.46 3.56 -1.91
C VAL A 180 6.77 4.17 -1.40
N ARG A 181 7.78 4.20 -2.26
CA ARG A 181 9.09 4.81 -1.95
C ARG A 181 9.20 6.18 -2.58
N TYR A 182 9.52 7.17 -1.77
CA TYR A 182 9.69 8.56 -2.20
C TYR A 182 11.16 9.00 -2.20
N SER A 183 11.48 9.96 -3.06
CA SER A 183 12.82 10.54 -3.20
C SER A 183 13.33 11.23 -1.94
N ASN A 184 12.44 11.71 -1.07
CA ASN A 184 12.80 12.29 0.24
C ASN A 184 13.18 11.23 1.29
N GLY A 185 12.99 9.93 1.02
CA GLY A 185 13.26 8.83 1.94
C GLY A 185 12.02 8.22 2.58
N ASN A 186 10.86 8.85 2.50
CA ASN A 186 9.64 8.26 3.03
C ASN A 186 9.29 6.95 2.33
N VAL A 187 8.89 5.93 3.12
CA VAL A 187 8.49 4.61 2.62
C VAL A 187 7.21 4.16 3.32
N PRO A 188 6.09 4.89 3.11
CA PRO A 188 4.82 4.47 3.69
C PRO A 188 4.40 3.11 3.17
N THR A 189 3.86 2.29 4.09
CA THR A 189 3.29 0.98 3.81
C THR A 189 1.92 0.89 4.46
N VAL A 190 0.95 0.29 3.76
CA VAL A 190 -0.40 0.05 4.27
C VAL A 190 -0.89 -1.30 3.80
N THR A 191 -1.63 -1.98 4.66
CA THR A 191 -2.30 -3.27 4.37
C THR A 191 -3.78 -3.02 4.08
N SER A 192 -4.32 -3.70 3.06
CA SER A 192 -5.74 -3.65 2.72
C SER A 192 -6.61 -4.34 3.79
N PRO A 193 -7.93 -4.14 3.79
CA PRO A 193 -8.83 -5.10 4.39
C PRO A 193 -8.57 -6.50 3.83
N ALA A 194 -8.84 -7.54 4.65
CA ALA A 194 -8.77 -8.92 4.19
C ALA A 194 -9.89 -9.22 3.18
N PHE A 195 -9.62 -10.13 2.27
CA PHE A 195 -10.59 -10.67 1.33
C PHE A 195 -10.43 -12.19 1.19
N THR A 196 -11.52 -12.85 0.87
CA THR A 196 -11.58 -14.31 0.77
C THR A 196 -11.67 -14.76 -0.68
N VAL A 197 -10.85 -15.71 -1.04
CA VAL A 197 -10.99 -16.50 -2.27
C VAL A 197 -11.85 -17.72 -1.95
N ASP A 198 -12.96 -17.87 -2.67
CA ASP A 198 -13.89 -18.99 -2.54
C ASP A 198 -14.16 -19.57 -3.92
N LEU A 199 -13.70 -20.78 -4.17
CA LEU A 199 -13.85 -21.50 -5.43
C LEU A 199 -14.89 -22.63 -5.33
N THR A 200 -15.43 -22.86 -4.12
CA THR A 200 -16.37 -23.95 -3.85
C THR A 200 -17.78 -23.55 -4.26
N PRO A 201 -18.38 -24.19 -5.31
CA PRO A 201 -19.73 -23.87 -5.70
C PRO A 201 -20.73 -24.36 -4.67
N PRO A 202 -21.88 -23.64 -4.49
CA PRO A 202 -22.97 -24.09 -3.66
C PRO A 202 -23.51 -25.47 -4.08
N VAL A 203 -23.86 -26.31 -3.12
CA VAL A 203 -24.42 -27.63 -3.35
C VAL A 203 -25.89 -27.63 -3.00
N VAL A 204 -26.72 -28.19 -3.89
CA VAL A 204 -28.14 -28.38 -3.64
C VAL A 204 -28.63 -29.73 -4.18
N ALA A 205 -29.42 -30.43 -3.37
CA ALA A 205 -30.19 -31.61 -3.77
C ALA A 205 -31.66 -31.38 -3.39
N VAL A 206 -32.56 -31.76 -4.29
CA VAL A 206 -34.00 -31.62 -4.08
C VAL A 206 -34.70 -32.92 -4.43
N GLN A 207 -35.59 -33.39 -3.54
CA GLN A 207 -36.43 -34.54 -3.75
C GLN A 207 -37.90 -34.21 -3.37
N SER A 208 -38.85 -34.92 -3.94
CA SER A 208 -40.24 -34.80 -3.52
C SER A 208 -40.72 -36.12 -2.92
N ASP A 209 -41.66 -36.05 -1.96
CA ASP A 209 -42.29 -37.23 -1.33
C ASP A 209 -43.13 -38.01 -2.32
N ARG A 210 -43.59 -37.39 -3.40
CA ARG A 210 -44.47 -38.01 -4.43
C ARG A 210 -44.33 -37.26 -5.76
N SER A 211 -44.64 -37.97 -6.84
CA SER A 211 -44.65 -37.43 -8.19
C SER A 211 -46.03 -36.97 -8.66
N LEU A 212 -47.10 -37.32 -7.91
CA LEU A 212 -48.49 -36.95 -8.24
C LEU A 212 -49.21 -36.45 -6.98
N PHE A 213 -49.89 -35.32 -7.11
CA PHE A 213 -50.76 -34.78 -6.06
C PHE A 213 -52.00 -34.13 -6.69
N SER A 214 -53.08 -33.97 -5.91
CA SER A 214 -54.40 -33.47 -6.35
C SER A 214 -54.88 -32.37 -5.38
N PRO A 215 -54.58 -31.11 -5.61
CA PRO A 215 -54.93 -30.01 -4.66
C PRO A 215 -56.41 -29.60 -4.78
N ASN A 216 -57.34 -30.53 -4.53
CA ASN A 216 -58.78 -30.33 -4.64
C ASN A 216 -59.48 -30.09 -3.28
N GLY A 217 -58.74 -30.23 -2.15
CA GLY A 217 -59.23 -29.97 -0.79
C GLY A 217 -60.03 -31.11 -0.18
N ASP A 218 -59.93 -32.33 -0.72
CA ASP A 218 -60.65 -33.52 -0.22
C ASP A 218 -59.90 -34.28 0.92
N GLY A 219 -58.72 -33.81 1.27
CA GLY A 219 -57.85 -34.39 2.29
C GLY A 219 -56.94 -35.51 1.77
N ASN A 220 -57.00 -35.84 0.44
CA ASN A 220 -56.20 -36.90 -0.14
C ASN A 220 -55.23 -36.31 -1.16
N LEU A 221 -53.93 -36.47 -0.92
CA LEU A 221 -52.85 -36.01 -1.81
C LEU A 221 -52.94 -34.51 -2.17
N ASP A 222 -53.47 -33.67 -1.30
CA ASP A 222 -53.64 -32.22 -1.55
C ASP A 222 -52.33 -31.43 -1.58
N SER A 223 -51.26 -32.00 -1.09
CA SER A 223 -49.93 -31.34 -1.06
C SER A 223 -48.82 -32.29 -1.49
N VAL A 224 -47.73 -31.69 -1.95
CA VAL A 224 -46.45 -32.34 -2.16
C VAL A 224 -45.43 -31.68 -1.27
N THR A 225 -44.57 -32.49 -0.65
CA THR A 225 -43.46 -32.01 0.15
C THR A 225 -42.16 -32.13 -0.60
N PHE A 226 -41.42 -31.04 -0.64
CA PHE A 226 -40.06 -31.05 -1.17
C PHE A 226 -39.07 -31.15 0.00
N PHE A 227 -38.15 -32.11 -0.08
CA PHE A 227 -37.00 -32.25 0.80
C PHE A 227 -35.80 -31.68 0.05
N GLN A 228 -35.02 -30.84 0.75
CA GLN A 228 -33.86 -30.23 0.17
C GLN A 228 -32.68 -30.32 1.14
N GLU A 229 -31.53 -30.61 0.58
CA GLU A 229 -30.22 -30.57 1.24
C GLU A 229 -29.40 -29.49 0.55
N THR A 230 -28.85 -28.54 1.29
CA THR A 230 -28.12 -27.41 0.73
C THR A 230 -26.86 -27.15 1.54
N SER A 231 -25.82 -26.59 0.89
CA SER A 231 -24.75 -25.88 1.58
C SER A 231 -25.30 -24.66 2.32
N SER A 232 -24.50 -24.10 3.21
CA SER A 232 -24.86 -22.90 3.98
C SER A 232 -24.57 -21.65 3.15
N GLU A 233 -25.61 -21.02 2.60
CA GLU A 233 -25.51 -19.83 1.77
C GLU A 233 -26.35 -18.70 2.35
N GLU A 234 -26.04 -17.48 1.96
CA GLU A 234 -26.75 -16.27 2.40
C GLU A 234 -28.23 -16.29 2.00
N ARG A 235 -28.54 -16.89 0.84
CA ARG A 235 -29.90 -16.95 0.31
C ARG A 235 -30.10 -18.11 -0.65
N TRP A 236 -31.22 -18.80 -0.47
CA TRP A 236 -31.74 -19.80 -1.40
C TRP A 236 -33.05 -19.36 -2.03
N VAL A 237 -33.26 -19.68 -3.30
CA VAL A 237 -34.52 -19.46 -4.01
C VAL A 237 -34.92 -20.73 -4.73
N GLY A 238 -36.10 -21.30 -4.30
CA GLY A 238 -36.74 -22.42 -4.97
C GLY A 238 -37.91 -21.96 -5.84
N THR A 239 -37.98 -22.39 -7.09
CA THR A 239 -39.09 -22.04 -8.00
C THR A 239 -39.72 -23.28 -8.60
N VAL A 240 -41.02 -23.45 -8.36
CA VAL A 240 -41.86 -24.45 -9.03
C VAL A 240 -42.29 -23.88 -10.39
N ARG A 241 -42.04 -24.63 -11.47
CA ARG A 241 -42.38 -24.22 -12.85
C ARG A 241 -43.30 -25.28 -13.47
N ASN A 242 -44.15 -24.85 -14.41
CA ASN A 242 -44.90 -25.76 -15.25
C ASN A 242 -44.01 -26.24 -16.42
N ASP A 243 -44.57 -27.13 -17.26
CA ASP A 243 -43.91 -27.70 -18.43
C ASP A 243 -43.49 -26.69 -19.52
N SER A 244 -44.18 -25.53 -19.55
CA SER A 244 -43.80 -24.40 -20.41
C SER A 244 -42.71 -23.49 -19.77
N GLY A 245 -42.20 -23.83 -18.61
CA GLY A 245 -41.17 -23.07 -17.90
C GLY A 245 -41.70 -21.85 -17.10
N LEU A 246 -43.03 -21.60 -17.08
CA LEU A 246 -43.61 -20.52 -16.34
C LEU A 246 -43.55 -20.79 -14.82
N ALA A 247 -43.06 -19.82 -14.04
CA ALA A 247 -43.02 -19.92 -12.60
C ALA A 247 -44.45 -19.91 -12.00
N VAL A 248 -44.77 -20.96 -11.28
CA VAL A 248 -46.06 -21.14 -10.57
C VAL A 248 -45.95 -20.68 -9.13
N ARG A 249 -44.86 -20.99 -8.47
CA ARG A 249 -44.57 -20.61 -7.08
C ARG A 249 -43.09 -20.42 -6.87
N THR A 250 -42.79 -19.40 -6.05
CA THR A 250 -41.41 -19.14 -5.65
C THR A 250 -41.33 -19.08 -4.13
N PHE A 251 -40.27 -19.66 -3.57
CA PHE A 251 -39.91 -19.69 -2.16
C PHE A 251 -38.53 -19.06 -2.00
N ALA A 252 -38.30 -18.39 -0.87
CA ALA A 252 -36.97 -17.85 -0.55
C ALA A 252 -36.65 -18.16 0.92
N TRP A 253 -35.40 -18.49 1.19
CA TRP A 253 -34.87 -18.76 2.53
C TRP A 253 -33.54 -17.97 2.68
N THR A 254 -33.24 -17.53 3.91
CA THR A 254 -31.99 -16.86 4.35
C THR A 254 -31.42 -17.64 5.53
#